data_8e81dfaaab6ba927bba825c2d2d21e50
#
_entry.id   8e81dfaaab6ba927bba825c2d2d21e50
#
_cell.length_a   1.000
_cell.length_b   1.000
_cell.length_c   1.000
_cell.angle_alpha   90.00
_cell.angle_beta   90.00
_cell.angle_gamma   90.00
#
_symmetry.space_group_name_H-M   'P 1'
#
loop_
_entity.id
_entity.type
_entity.pdbx_description
1 polymer ?
#
loop_
_entity_poly.entity_id
_entity_poly.type
_entity_poly.pdbx_seq_one_letter_code
_entity_poly.pdbx_strand_id
1 'polypeptide(L)'
;MQYSNRSFYSAHIKQFVTSDPNLVLGVLTENSGFSIETTQRDAWRSQIQILQKELKSFTGRGTVFFEFIVPRLGKRIDVLVLIDHAIFVIEFKVGESLFNRAAVDQVWDYALDLKNFHETSHHCVIAPILIATQTQGISGQIVDSHHNDGVLFPINTSPALLATTIEDVLTFSSGSKLDASSWANGRYRPTPTIIEAASALYGNHSVAELSRNDAGEKNLAQTSVAIAQLIQDSKQRKQKAICFVTGVPGAGKTLVGLDIATKHMDAESDLHSVYLSGNGPLVAILREALVRDEVARKKAVGQKLRKGEARKAVEAFIQNVHHFRDAYLSDERPPVDHV
;
A
#
# COMPACT_ATOMS: atom_id res chain seq x y z
N MET A 1 -11.11 -21.44 16.58
CA MET A 1 -11.78 -20.42 15.79
C MET A 1 -10.78 -19.93 14.75
N GLN A 2 -11.10 -20.00 13.48
CA GLN A 2 -10.27 -19.46 12.39
C GLN A 2 -10.57 -17.97 12.30
N TYR A 3 -9.60 -17.11 12.60
CA TYR A 3 -9.82 -15.67 12.76
C TYR A 3 -9.92 -14.88 11.45
N SER A 4 -9.52 -15.40 10.32
CA SER A 4 -9.75 -14.78 9.02
C SER A 4 -9.36 -15.70 7.85
N ASN A 5 -10.01 -15.52 6.71
CA ASN A 5 -9.58 -16.14 5.43
C ASN A 5 -8.26 -15.54 4.88
N ARG A 6 -7.57 -14.68 5.64
CA ARG A 6 -6.37 -13.95 5.20
C ARG A 6 -5.05 -14.49 5.74
N SER A 7 -5.08 -15.53 6.56
CA SER A 7 -3.86 -16.17 7.08
C SER A 7 -3.97 -17.68 6.94
N PHE A 8 -2.85 -18.35 6.76
CA PHE A 8 -2.83 -19.80 6.67
C PHE A 8 -3.04 -20.48 8.02
N TYR A 9 -2.59 -19.81 9.09
CA TYR A 9 -2.81 -20.26 10.46
C TYR A 9 -3.01 -19.06 11.37
N SER A 10 -3.91 -19.20 12.35
CA SER A 10 -4.05 -18.23 13.45
C SER A 10 -4.50 -18.91 14.73
N ALA A 11 -3.95 -18.45 15.85
CA ALA A 11 -4.33 -18.93 17.18
C ALA A 11 -3.98 -17.91 18.27
N HIS A 12 -4.69 -17.95 19.40
CA HIS A 12 -4.22 -17.29 20.61
C HIS A 12 -2.85 -17.81 21.02
N ILE A 13 -1.97 -16.93 21.52
CA ILE A 13 -0.61 -17.30 21.92
C ILE A 13 -0.64 -18.49 22.90
N LYS A 14 -1.59 -18.50 23.86
CA LYS A 14 -1.75 -19.62 24.79
C LYS A 14 -1.94 -20.97 24.07
N GLN A 15 -2.77 -21.01 23.07
CA GLN A 15 -3.01 -22.22 22.29
C GLN A 15 -1.79 -22.57 21.43
N PHE A 16 -1.23 -21.57 20.75
CA PHE A 16 -0.09 -21.75 19.86
C PHE A 16 1.14 -22.34 20.57
N VAL A 17 1.52 -21.81 21.73
CA VAL A 17 2.72 -22.26 22.47
C VAL A 17 2.58 -23.66 23.06
N THR A 18 1.34 -24.18 23.20
CA THR A 18 1.06 -25.55 23.71
C THR A 18 0.73 -26.53 22.57
N SER A 19 0.56 -26.08 21.35
CA SER A 19 0.25 -26.94 20.19
C SER A 19 1.47 -27.72 19.73
N ASP A 20 1.23 -28.96 19.26
CA ASP A 20 2.30 -29.73 18.60
C ASP A 20 2.77 -28.95 17.34
N PRO A 21 4.08 -28.68 17.19
CA PRO A 21 4.63 -28.03 16.00
C PRO A 21 4.22 -28.69 14.67
N ASN A 22 4.07 -30.01 14.66
CA ASN A 22 3.66 -30.75 13.45
C ASN A 22 2.19 -30.50 13.08
N LEU A 23 1.31 -30.28 14.08
CA LEU A 23 -0.08 -29.90 13.79
C LEU A 23 -0.14 -28.49 13.19
N VAL A 24 0.62 -27.53 13.72
CA VAL A 24 0.70 -26.18 13.14
C VAL A 24 1.23 -26.24 11.71
N LEU A 25 2.31 -26.99 11.48
CA LEU A 25 2.90 -27.19 10.16
C LEU A 25 1.92 -27.87 9.20
N GLY A 26 1.13 -28.84 9.67
CA GLY A 26 0.08 -29.49 8.89
C GLY A 26 -0.96 -28.50 8.36
N VAL A 27 -1.48 -27.63 9.22
CA VAL A 27 -2.46 -26.59 8.84
C VAL A 27 -1.86 -25.59 7.86
N LEU A 28 -0.61 -25.14 8.05
CA LEU A 28 0.09 -24.27 7.11
C LEU A 28 0.24 -24.92 5.72
N THR A 29 0.58 -26.21 5.72
CA THR A 29 0.74 -27.00 4.50
C THR A 29 -0.59 -27.16 3.75
N GLU A 30 -1.67 -27.46 4.44
CA GLU A 30 -3.01 -27.65 3.87
C GLU A 30 -3.55 -26.35 3.24
N ASN A 31 -3.34 -25.22 3.92
CA ASN A 31 -3.84 -23.92 3.45
C ASN A 31 -2.96 -23.24 2.39
N SER A 32 -1.78 -23.78 2.07
CA SER A 32 -0.89 -23.19 1.06
C SER A 32 -1.38 -23.33 -0.38
N GLY A 33 -2.25 -24.30 -0.66
CA GLY A 33 -2.90 -24.49 -1.98
C GLY A 33 -1.98 -24.97 -3.13
N PHE A 34 -0.67 -25.11 -2.90
CA PHE A 34 0.33 -25.52 -3.91
C PHE A 34 1.29 -26.58 -3.37
N SER A 35 2.01 -27.26 -4.26
CA SER A 35 3.13 -28.12 -3.87
C SER A 35 4.21 -27.28 -3.20
N ILE A 36 4.41 -27.54 -1.90
CA ILE A 36 5.35 -26.77 -1.08
C ILE A 36 6.76 -27.35 -1.27
N GLU A 37 7.71 -26.48 -1.54
CA GLU A 37 9.13 -26.87 -1.55
C GLU A 37 9.59 -27.26 -0.15
N THR A 38 10.54 -28.20 -0.07
CA THR A 38 11.08 -28.67 1.21
C THR A 38 11.67 -27.51 2.05
N THR A 39 12.32 -26.58 1.37
CA THR A 39 12.88 -25.34 1.98
C THR A 39 11.84 -24.49 2.71
N GLN A 40 10.64 -24.34 2.16
CA GLN A 40 9.55 -23.58 2.79
C GLN A 40 9.03 -24.29 4.05
N ARG A 41 8.92 -25.64 4.02
CA ARG A 41 8.49 -26.43 5.18
C ARG A 41 9.50 -26.34 6.32
N ASP A 42 10.78 -26.37 6.00
CA ASP A 42 11.85 -26.24 7.00
C ASP A 42 11.90 -24.83 7.58
N ALA A 43 11.64 -23.82 6.77
CA ALA A 43 11.49 -22.43 7.24
C ALA A 43 10.33 -22.31 8.23
N TRP A 44 9.14 -22.80 7.92
CA TRP A 44 8.01 -22.78 8.83
C TRP A 44 8.28 -23.54 10.14
N ARG A 45 8.94 -24.71 10.06
CA ARG A 45 9.31 -25.45 11.28
C ARG A 45 10.22 -24.63 12.19
N SER A 46 11.22 -23.95 11.61
CA SER A 46 12.12 -23.07 12.35
C SER A 46 11.37 -21.90 13.00
N GLN A 47 10.52 -21.22 12.24
CA GLN A 47 9.69 -20.12 12.71
C GLN A 47 8.77 -20.55 13.86
N ILE A 48 8.08 -21.69 13.73
CA ILE A 48 7.18 -22.22 14.76
C ILE A 48 7.97 -22.48 16.06
N GLN A 49 9.13 -23.13 15.98
CA GLN A 49 9.93 -23.45 17.15
C GLN A 49 10.45 -22.20 17.87
N ILE A 50 10.95 -21.21 17.12
CA ILE A 50 11.40 -19.94 17.69
C ILE A 50 10.23 -19.23 18.38
N LEU A 51 9.11 -19.09 17.69
CA LEU A 51 7.95 -18.36 18.21
C LEU A 51 7.31 -19.08 19.41
N GLN A 52 7.21 -20.41 19.40
CA GLN A 52 6.68 -21.15 20.56
C GLN A 52 7.55 -20.96 21.80
N LYS A 53 8.86 -20.85 21.62
CA LYS A 53 9.78 -20.60 22.73
C LYS A 53 9.67 -19.16 23.24
N GLU A 54 9.77 -18.19 22.35
CA GLU A 54 9.90 -16.77 22.71
C GLU A 54 8.54 -16.12 23.10
N LEU A 55 7.40 -16.64 22.63
CA LEU A 55 6.09 -16.11 22.99
C LEU A 55 5.50 -16.70 24.29
N LYS A 56 6.21 -17.58 25.01
CA LYS A 56 5.73 -18.15 26.26
C LYS A 56 5.40 -17.12 27.34
N SER A 57 6.19 -16.06 27.43
CA SER A 57 5.97 -14.95 28.38
C SER A 57 4.71 -14.13 28.09
N PHE A 58 4.16 -14.23 26.87
CA PHE A 58 2.97 -13.50 26.41
C PHE A 58 1.71 -14.36 26.43
N THR A 59 1.72 -15.49 27.09
CA THR A 59 0.57 -16.39 27.21
C THR A 59 -0.65 -15.66 27.77
N GLY A 60 -1.74 -15.60 27.00
CA GLY A 60 -2.97 -14.89 27.35
C GLY A 60 -3.03 -13.42 26.94
N ARG A 61 -1.97 -12.86 26.35
CA ARG A 61 -1.90 -11.44 25.97
C ARG A 61 -2.11 -11.16 24.46
N GLY A 62 -2.27 -12.17 23.62
CA GLY A 62 -2.37 -11.88 22.19
C GLY A 62 -2.66 -13.08 21.29
N THR A 63 -2.49 -12.85 19.99
CA THR A 63 -2.79 -13.78 18.90
C THR A 63 -1.67 -13.75 17.86
N VAL A 64 -1.31 -14.92 17.33
CA VAL A 64 -0.35 -15.09 16.25
C VAL A 64 -1.07 -15.46 14.95
N PHE A 65 -0.58 -14.93 13.84
CA PHE A 65 -1.01 -15.24 12.47
C PHE A 65 0.21 -15.57 11.63
N PHE A 66 0.14 -16.64 10.84
CA PHE A 66 1.18 -17.02 9.89
C PHE A 66 0.69 -16.82 8.45
N GLU A 67 1.62 -16.44 7.57
CA GLU A 67 1.37 -16.26 6.15
C GLU A 67 0.16 -15.33 5.89
N PHE A 68 0.21 -14.15 6.51
CA PHE A 68 -0.88 -13.19 6.37
C PHE A 68 -0.85 -12.52 5.00
N ILE A 69 -1.94 -12.65 4.27
CA ILE A 69 -2.08 -12.16 2.89
C ILE A 69 -2.19 -10.64 2.86
N VAL A 70 -1.29 -10.01 2.12
CA VAL A 70 -1.30 -8.57 1.80
C VAL A 70 -1.80 -8.42 0.36
N PRO A 71 -3.11 -8.15 0.15
CA PRO A 71 -3.73 -8.22 -1.18
C PRO A 71 -3.07 -7.30 -2.21
N ARG A 72 -2.67 -6.10 -1.79
CA ARG A 72 -2.08 -5.10 -2.68
C ARG A 72 -0.71 -5.50 -3.21
N LEU A 73 0.11 -6.10 -2.38
CA LEU A 73 1.46 -6.49 -2.75
C LEU A 73 1.51 -7.85 -3.46
N GLY A 74 0.40 -8.61 -3.42
CA GLY A 74 0.39 -10.00 -3.88
C GLY A 74 1.37 -10.89 -3.11
N LYS A 75 1.73 -10.48 -1.88
CA LYS A 75 2.70 -11.11 -0.99
C LYS A 75 2.05 -11.53 0.32
N ARG A 76 2.79 -12.22 1.13
CA ARG A 76 2.39 -12.62 2.47
C ARG A 76 3.44 -12.17 3.48
N ILE A 77 2.96 -11.78 4.66
CA ILE A 77 3.81 -11.53 5.82
C ILE A 77 4.03 -12.87 6.52
N ASP A 78 5.28 -13.22 6.77
CA ASP A 78 5.62 -14.50 7.40
C ASP A 78 4.82 -14.70 8.70
N VAL A 79 4.92 -13.74 9.60
CA VAL A 79 4.22 -13.79 10.89
C VAL A 79 3.74 -12.40 11.32
N LEU A 80 2.50 -12.34 11.80
CA LEU A 80 1.98 -11.22 12.56
C LEU A 80 1.67 -11.66 13.99
N VAL A 81 2.06 -10.85 14.96
CA VAL A 81 1.69 -11.08 16.35
C VAL A 81 1.02 -9.81 16.89
N LEU A 82 -0.20 -9.97 17.40
CA LEU A 82 -0.91 -8.90 18.09
C LEU A 82 -0.76 -9.15 19.59
N ILE A 83 -0.15 -8.22 20.29
CA ILE A 83 -0.01 -8.27 21.76
C ILE A 83 -0.43 -6.93 22.33
N ASP A 84 -1.39 -6.94 23.22
CA ASP A 84 -1.98 -5.78 23.89
C ASP A 84 -2.37 -4.66 22.90
N HIS A 85 -1.58 -3.60 22.74
CA HIS A 85 -1.86 -2.44 21.88
C HIS A 85 -1.01 -2.39 20.62
N ALA A 86 -0.09 -3.35 20.42
CA ALA A 86 0.86 -3.32 19.32
C ALA A 86 0.71 -4.48 18.32
N ILE A 87 1.01 -4.21 17.07
CA ILE A 87 1.09 -5.17 15.98
C ILE A 87 2.57 -5.36 15.64
N PHE A 88 3.05 -6.58 15.75
CA PHE A 88 4.39 -6.97 15.39
C PHE A 88 4.37 -7.64 14.01
N VAL A 89 5.02 -7.02 13.03
CA VAL A 89 5.21 -7.54 11.69
C VAL A 89 6.56 -8.22 11.66
N ILE A 90 6.58 -9.55 11.62
CA ILE A 90 7.82 -10.31 11.77
C ILE A 90 8.16 -10.98 10.43
N GLU A 91 9.35 -10.70 9.94
CA GLU A 91 9.94 -11.33 8.76
C GLU A 91 11.13 -12.17 9.19
N PHE A 92 11.24 -13.40 8.69
CA PHE A 92 12.31 -14.33 8.99
C PHE A 92 13.25 -14.51 7.80
N LYS A 93 14.53 -14.45 8.05
CA LYS A 93 15.56 -14.89 7.11
C LYS A 93 16.22 -16.16 7.66
N VAL A 94 15.62 -17.29 7.33
CA VAL A 94 16.04 -18.59 7.84
C VAL A 94 17.37 -18.99 7.19
N GLY A 95 18.35 -19.38 8.04
CA GLY A 95 19.71 -19.71 7.60
C GLY A 95 20.63 -18.52 7.37
N GLU A 96 20.14 -17.27 7.49
CA GLU A 96 20.95 -16.06 7.33
C GLU A 96 21.51 -15.57 8.67
N SER A 97 22.71 -14.96 8.59
CA SER A 97 23.41 -14.33 9.73
C SER A 97 23.51 -12.81 9.61
N LEU A 98 23.05 -12.23 8.50
CA LEU A 98 23.12 -10.80 8.23
C LEU A 98 21.75 -10.23 7.91
N PHE A 99 21.58 -8.97 8.25
CA PHE A 99 20.40 -8.18 7.93
C PHE A 99 20.66 -7.40 6.64
N ASN A 100 20.24 -7.93 5.49
CA ASN A 100 20.43 -7.24 4.24
C ASN A 100 19.35 -6.13 4.06
N ARG A 101 19.72 -5.07 3.34
CA ARG A 101 18.85 -3.92 3.15
C ARG A 101 17.50 -4.27 2.52
N ALA A 102 17.47 -5.18 1.56
CA ALA A 102 16.25 -5.58 0.88
C ALA A 102 15.26 -6.27 1.85
N ALA A 103 15.75 -7.04 2.83
CA ALA A 103 14.90 -7.64 3.86
C ALA A 103 14.37 -6.60 4.86
N VAL A 104 15.20 -5.60 5.22
CA VAL A 104 14.78 -4.47 6.05
C VAL A 104 13.70 -3.65 5.33
N ASP A 105 13.92 -3.32 4.06
CA ASP A 105 12.94 -2.59 3.24
C ASP A 105 11.64 -3.42 3.08
N GLN A 106 11.73 -4.74 2.95
CA GLN A 106 10.58 -5.63 2.82
C GLN A 106 9.68 -5.60 4.07
N VAL A 107 10.25 -5.77 5.27
CA VAL A 107 9.45 -5.74 6.51
C VAL A 107 8.89 -4.35 6.79
N TRP A 108 9.61 -3.30 6.39
CA TRP A 108 9.14 -1.92 6.43
C TRP A 108 7.93 -1.70 5.53
N ASP A 109 8.01 -2.14 4.27
CA ASP A 109 6.91 -2.05 3.31
C ASP A 109 5.65 -2.76 3.82
N TYR A 110 5.76 -3.90 4.47
CA TYR A 110 4.62 -4.61 5.07
C TYR A 110 3.96 -3.80 6.20
N ALA A 111 4.77 -3.20 7.08
CA ALA A 111 4.25 -2.36 8.16
C ALA A 111 3.52 -1.13 7.61
N LEU A 112 4.11 -0.46 6.62
CA LEU A 112 3.51 0.69 5.95
C LEU A 112 2.24 0.31 5.18
N ASP A 113 2.20 -0.88 4.57
CA ASP A 113 1.02 -1.35 3.86
C ASP A 113 -0.15 -1.61 4.81
N LEU A 114 0.09 -2.29 5.94
CA LEU A 114 -0.92 -2.46 6.99
C LEU A 114 -1.40 -1.10 7.53
N LYS A 115 -0.47 -0.19 7.81
CA LYS A 115 -0.78 1.14 8.34
C LYS A 115 -1.70 1.94 7.42
N ASN A 116 -1.43 1.89 6.13
CA ASN A 116 -2.12 2.74 5.16
C ASN A 116 -3.38 2.10 4.56
N PHE A 117 -3.48 0.76 4.52
CA PHE A 117 -4.52 0.09 3.74
C PHE A 117 -5.37 -0.90 4.53
N HIS A 118 -4.97 -1.28 5.74
CA HIS A 118 -5.76 -2.13 6.62
C HIS A 118 -6.51 -1.26 7.64
N GLU A 119 -7.83 -1.15 7.49
CA GLU A 119 -8.70 -0.23 8.23
C GLU A 119 -8.46 -0.22 9.74
N THR A 120 -8.38 -1.40 10.32
CA THR A 120 -8.19 -1.57 11.78
C THR A 120 -6.75 -1.39 12.26
N SER A 121 -5.80 -1.14 11.34
CA SER A 121 -4.39 -0.85 11.67
C SER A 121 -4.04 0.65 11.65
N HIS A 122 -4.94 1.52 11.15
CA HIS A 122 -4.63 2.96 10.99
C HIS A 122 -4.21 3.67 12.28
N HIS A 123 -4.76 3.28 13.42
CA HIS A 123 -4.47 3.91 14.72
C HIS A 123 -3.61 3.03 15.64
N CYS A 124 -3.11 1.89 15.14
CA CYS A 124 -2.30 0.98 15.92
C CYS A 124 -0.82 1.36 15.89
N VAL A 125 -0.11 0.98 16.94
CA VAL A 125 1.36 0.90 16.91
C VAL A 125 1.75 -0.32 16.09
N ILE A 126 2.66 -0.16 15.14
CA ILE A 126 3.17 -1.24 14.29
C ILE A 126 4.68 -1.30 14.41
N ALA A 127 5.19 -2.44 14.84
CA ALA A 127 6.61 -2.71 15.00
C ALA A 127 7.08 -3.74 13.95
N PRO A 128 7.75 -3.31 12.87
CA PRO A 128 8.40 -4.23 11.94
C PRO A 128 9.66 -4.83 12.56
N ILE A 129 9.74 -6.17 12.58
CA ILE A 129 10.85 -6.92 13.16
C ILE A 129 11.44 -7.85 12.09
N LEU A 130 12.75 -7.76 11.89
CA LEU A 130 13.51 -8.66 11.02
C LEU A 130 14.36 -9.60 11.86
N ILE A 131 14.18 -10.90 11.65
CA ILE A 131 14.93 -11.97 12.35
C ILE A 131 15.80 -12.71 11.35
N ALA A 132 17.13 -12.64 11.52
CA ALA A 132 18.07 -13.52 10.86
C ALA A 132 18.42 -14.67 11.80
N THR A 133 18.08 -15.93 11.42
CA THR A 133 18.03 -17.04 12.40
C THR A 133 19.39 -17.53 12.87
N GLN A 134 20.47 -17.16 12.20
CA GLN A 134 21.85 -17.49 12.59
C GLN A 134 22.56 -16.39 13.38
N THR A 135 21.87 -15.27 13.68
CA THR A 135 22.44 -14.19 14.50
C THR A 135 22.30 -14.49 15.99
N GLN A 136 23.21 -13.94 16.79
CA GLN A 136 23.21 -14.05 18.25
C GLN A 136 23.48 -12.68 18.88
N GLY A 137 22.79 -12.39 19.98
CA GLY A 137 23.05 -11.22 20.83
C GLY A 137 22.75 -9.86 20.19
N ILE A 138 21.97 -9.83 19.09
CA ILE A 138 21.59 -8.58 18.44
C ILE A 138 20.17 -8.22 18.86
N SER A 139 20.01 -7.01 19.42
CA SER A 139 18.72 -6.33 19.63
C SER A 139 18.83 -4.93 19.06
N GLY A 140 18.02 -4.62 18.05
CA GLY A 140 17.99 -3.30 17.42
C GLY A 140 17.39 -2.24 18.35
N GLN A 141 17.72 -0.98 18.07
CA GLN A 141 17.12 0.14 18.80
C GLN A 141 15.66 0.32 18.41
N ILE A 142 14.83 0.68 19.37
CA ILE A 142 13.44 1.06 19.13
C ILE A 142 13.40 2.55 18.90
N VAL A 143 13.01 2.93 17.70
CA VAL A 143 12.95 4.33 17.27
C VAL A 143 11.64 4.56 16.54
N ASP A 144 10.94 5.62 16.88
CA ASP A 144 9.72 6.04 16.19
C ASP A 144 10.06 6.56 14.79
N SER A 145 9.16 6.35 13.83
CA SER A 145 9.34 6.92 12.50
C SER A 145 9.17 8.45 12.56
N HIS A 146 9.83 9.16 11.64
CA HIS A 146 9.72 10.63 11.57
C HIS A 146 8.31 11.12 11.19
N HIS A 147 7.38 10.20 10.91
CA HIS A 147 6.02 10.51 10.48
C HIS A 147 5.02 10.65 11.63
N ASN A 148 5.41 10.29 12.85
CA ASN A 148 4.58 10.38 14.06
C ASN A 148 3.23 9.65 13.88
N ASP A 149 3.25 8.53 13.17
CA ASP A 149 2.07 7.75 12.76
C ASP A 149 1.91 6.43 13.54
N GLY A 150 2.83 6.17 14.49
CA GLY A 150 2.87 4.94 15.30
C GLY A 150 3.51 3.74 14.58
N VAL A 151 4.17 3.94 13.44
CA VAL A 151 5.01 2.92 12.82
C VAL A 151 6.44 3.11 13.29
N LEU A 152 7.03 2.08 13.91
CA LEU A 152 8.43 2.12 14.33
C LEU A 152 9.36 1.81 13.16
N PHE A 153 10.61 2.30 13.20
CA PHE A 153 11.63 1.84 12.26
C PHE A 153 11.88 0.33 12.40
N PRO A 154 12.29 -0.36 11.32
CA PRO A 154 12.58 -1.80 11.37
C PRO A 154 13.59 -2.17 12.45
N ILE A 155 13.23 -3.13 13.29
CA ILE A 155 14.03 -3.61 14.42
C ILE A 155 14.68 -4.92 14.01
N ASN A 156 15.99 -4.94 13.92
CA ASN A 156 16.74 -6.15 13.65
C ASN A 156 17.02 -6.89 14.97
N THR A 157 16.64 -8.16 15.07
CA THR A 157 16.85 -8.93 16.31
C THR A 157 17.27 -10.37 16.04
N SER A 158 17.98 -10.95 17.00
CA SER A 158 18.28 -12.39 17.00
C SER A 158 17.10 -13.18 17.59
N PRO A 159 16.93 -14.47 17.22
CA PRO A 159 15.82 -15.28 17.72
C PRO A 159 15.68 -15.26 19.24
N ALA A 160 16.77 -15.40 19.98
CA ALA A 160 16.77 -15.48 21.45
C ALA A 160 16.40 -14.15 22.16
N LEU A 161 16.40 -13.03 21.45
CA LEU A 161 16.05 -11.71 22.00
C LEU A 161 14.68 -11.21 21.52
N LEU A 162 13.93 -12.03 20.77
CA LEU A 162 12.62 -11.64 20.28
C LEU A 162 11.65 -11.27 21.41
N ALA A 163 11.59 -12.07 22.48
CA ALA A 163 10.74 -11.78 23.64
C ALA A 163 11.09 -10.45 24.30
N THR A 164 12.37 -10.16 24.48
CA THR A 164 12.87 -8.89 25.02
C THR A 164 12.49 -7.73 24.08
N THR A 165 12.74 -7.87 22.79
CA THR A 165 12.37 -6.85 21.78
C THR A 165 10.88 -6.53 21.81
N ILE A 166 10.01 -7.54 21.93
CA ILE A 166 8.55 -7.34 22.04
C ILE A 166 8.21 -6.57 23.33
N GLU A 167 8.76 -6.95 24.48
CA GLU A 167 8.49 -6.28 25.77
C GLU A 167 9.00 -4.83 25.76
N ASP A 168 10.17 -4.57 25.17
CA ASP A 168 10.74 -3.23 25.01
C ASP A 168 9.82 -2.34 24.15
N VAL A 169 9.27 -2.88 23.04
CA VAL A 169 8.29 -2.15 22.20
C VAL A 169 7.02 -1.84 22.97
N LEU A 170 6.51 -2.81 23.74
CA LEU A 170 5.30 -2.60 24.55
C LEU A 170 5.51 -1.56 25.67
N THR A 171 6.74 -1.46 26.18
CA THR A 171 7.11 -0.44 27.16
C THR A 171 7.33 0.93 26.54
N PHE A 172 7.91 0.96 25.35
CA PHE A 172 8.19 2.19 24.60
C PHE A 172 6.93 2.89 24.09
N SER A 173 5.91 2.10 23.75
CA SER A 173 4.68 2.60 23.12
C SER A 173 3.47 2.46 24.04
N SER A 174 2.38 3.11 23.70
CA SER A 174 1.10 3.02 24.39
C SER A 174 -0.07 3.03 23.42
N GLY A 175 -1.20 2.45 23.84
CA GLY A 175 -2.39 2.39 22.99
C GLY A 175 -3.51 1.58 23.63
N SER A 176 -4.65 1.52 22.96
CA SER A 176 -5.77 0.68 23.40
C SER A 176 -5.51 -0.79 23.05
N LYS A 177 -5.93 -1.69 23.94
CA LYS A 177 -5.80 -3.13 23.71
C LYS A 177 -6.53 -3.53 22.42
N LEU A 178 -5.85 -4.29 21.59
CA LEU A 178 -6.37 -4.77 20.32
C LEU A 178 -7.24 -6.02 20.52
N ASP A 179 -8.38 -6.04 19.86
CA ASP A 179 -9.16 -7.25 19.67
C ASP A 179 -8.74 -7.93 18.37
N ALA A 180 -8.11 -9.08 18.46
CA ALA A 180 -7.55 -9.77 17.29
C ALA A 180 -8.60 -10.21 16.27
N SER A 181 -9.85 -10.49 16.72
CA SER A 181 -10.94 -10.88 15.83
C SER A 181 -11.41 -9.67 15.00
N SER A 182 -11.68 -8.57 15.66
CA SER A 182 -12.07 -7.32 15.02
C SER A 182 -10.96 -6.83 14.08
N TRP A 183 -9.72 -6.92 14.53
CA TRP A 183 -8.56 -6.52 13.71
C TRP A 183 -8.45 -7.38 12.44
N ALA A 184 -8.49 -8.69 12.55
CA ALA A 184 -8.33 -9.60 11.42
C ALA A 184 -9.47 -9.49 10.38
N ASN A 185 -10.65 -9.07 10.82
CA ASN A 185 -11.82 -8.83 9.96
C ASN A 185 -11.87 -7.40 9.38
N GLY A 186 -10.91 -6.53 9.75
CA GLY A 186 -10.79 -5.18 9.20
C GLY A 186 -10.77 -5.19 7.67
N ARG A 187 -11.40 -4.19 7.07
CA ARG A 187 -11.40 -4.07 5.62
C ARG A 187 -10.00 -3.70 5.13
N TYR A 188 -9.57 -4.39 4.08
CA TYR A 188 -8.37 -4.00 3.36
C TYR A 188 -8.78 -3.13 2.19
N ARG A 189 -8.40 -1.87 2.22
CA ARG A 189 -8.77 -0.88 1.19
C ARG A 189 -7.52 -0.39 0.46
N PRO A 190 -7.01 -1.17 -0.51
CA PRO A 190 -5.91 -0.70 -1.33
C PRO A 190 -6.36 0.53 -2.11
N THR A 191 -5.42 1.44 -2.38
CA THR A 191 -5.65 2.49 -3.37
C THR A 191 -6.18 1.86 -4.66
N PRO A 192 -7.18 2.45 -5.31
CA PRO A 192 -7.66 1.94 -6.59
C PRO A 192 -6.49 1.84 -7.57
N THR A 193 -6.52 0.86 -8.44
CA THR A 193 -5.55 0.79 -9.54
C THR A 193 -5.59 2.09 -10.32
N ILE A 194 -4.49 2.46 -10.96
CA ILE A 194 -4.43 3.67 -11.79
C ILE A 194 -5.52 3.67 -12.88
N ILE A 195 -5.93 2.50 -13.34
CA ILE A 195 -7.00 2.32 -14.33
C ILE A 195 -8.35 2.66 -13.72
N GLU A 196 -8.67 2.09 -12.56
CA GLU A 196 -9.92 2.37 -11.85
C GLU A 196 -10.02 3.83 -11.46
N ALA A 197 -8.94 4.40 -10.95
CA ALA A 197 -8.87 5.81 -10.59
C ALA A 197 -9.05 6.72 -11.82
N ALA A 198 -8.38 6.43 -12.92
CA ALA A 198 -8.50 7.19 -14.16
C ALA A 198 -9.92 7.10 -14.73
N SER A 199 -10.53 5.91 -14.76
CA SER A 199 -11.89 5.71 -15.25
C SER A 199 -12.92 6.47 -14.39
N ALA A 200 -12.76 6.44 -13.07
CA ALA A 200 -13.67 7.12 -12.16
C ALA A 200 -13.55 8.65 -12.28
N LEU A 201 -12.32 9.20 -12.31
CA LEU A 201 -12.09 10.64 -12.50
C LEU A 201 -12.56 11.13 -13.87
N TYR A 202 -12.28 10.37 -14.91
CA TYR A 202 -12.79 10.66 -16.26
C TYR A 202 -14.32 10.59 -16.33
N GLY A 203 -14.95 9.81 -15.43
CA GLY A 203 -16.39 9.74 -15.22
C GLY A 203 -16.99 10.82 -14.31
N ASN A 204 -16.24 11.88 -13.98
CA ASN A 204 -16.63 12.97 -13.08
C ASN A 204 -16.86 12.56 -11.61
N HIS A 205 -16.27 11.44 -11.15
CA HIS A 205 -16.22 11.14 -9.71
C HIS A 205 -15.15 11.99 -9.02
N SER A 206 -15.38 12.35 -7.78
CA SER A 206 -14.43 13.14 -7.00
C SER A 206 -13.28 12.29 -6.47
N VAL A 207 -12.12 12.92 -6.20
CA VAL A 207 -10.98 12.26 -5.53
C VAL A 207 -11.39 11.72 -4.16
N ALA A 208 -12.28 12.40 -3.45
CA ALA A 208 -12.81 11.96 -2.16
C ALA A 208 -13.54 10.61 -2.24
N GLU A 209 -14.31 10.37 -3.31
CA GLU A 209 -14.99 9.09 -3.55
C GLU A 209 -14.01 7.95 -3.87
N LEU A 210 -12.85 8.27 -4.44
CA LEU A 210 -11.82 7.32 -4.82
C LEU A 210 -10.82 7.04 -3.72
N SER A 211 -10.57 8.04 -2.88
CA SER A 211 -9.68 7.92 -1.73
C SER A 211 -10.43 7.22 -0.60
N ARG A 212 -10.17 5.93 -0.46
CA ARG A 212 -10.83 5.08 0.55
C ARG A 212 -10.11 5.07 1.91
N ASN A 213 -9.17 5.99 2.12
CA ASN A 213 -8.40 6.15 3.36
C ASN A 213 -8.55 7.55 3.92
N ASP A 214 -9.02 7.68 5.17
CA ASP A 214 -9.28 8.97 5.83
C ASP A 214 -8.05 9.90 5.86
N ALA A 215 -6.86 9.37 6.08
CA ALA A 215 -5.62 10.16 6.06
C ALA A 215 -5.18 10.53 4.64
N GLY A 216 -5.32 9.62 3.68
CA GLY A 216 -5.03 9.86 2.27
C GLY A 216 -6.01 10.82 1.62
N GLU A 217 -7.28 10.75 1.98
CA GLU A 217 -8.34 11.63 1.49
C GLU A 217 -8.07 13.10 1.80
N LYS A 218 -7.76 13.42 3.03
CA LYS A 218 -7.44 14.80 3.45
C LYS A 218 -6.22 15.35 2.72
N ASN A 219 -5.15 14.56 2.64
CA ASN A 219 -3.92 14.97 1.97
C ASN A 219 -4.11 15.15 0.46
N LEU A 220 -4.84 14.23 -0.19
CA LEU A 220 -5.13 14.33 -1.62
C LEU A 220 -6.03 15.53 -1.92
N ALA A 221 -7.09 15.75 -1.14
CA ALA A 221 -7.99 16.88 -1.30
C ALA A 221 -7.26 18.22 -1.07
N GLN A 222 -6.45 18.34 -0.03
CA GLN A 222 -5.65 19.54 0.26
C GLN A 222 -4.64 19.81 -0.86
N THR A 223 -3.96 18.79 -1.36
CA THR A 223 -3.00 18.92 -2.46
C THR A 223 -3.69 19.36 -3.75
N SER A 224 -4.84 18.77 -4.09
CA SER A 224 -5.62 19.18 -5.27
C SER A 224 -6.11 20.62 -5.17
N VAL A 225 -6.59 21.06 -4.00
CA VAL A 225 -7.00 22.45 -3.76
C VAL A 225 -5.82 23.40 -3.89
N ALA A 226 -4.68 23.08 -3.29
CA ALA A 226 -3.48 23.93 -3.37
C ALA A 226 -2.97 24.10 -4.81
N ILE A 227 -2.98 23.02 -5.61
CA ILE A 227 -2.59 23.09 -7.02
C ILE A 227 -3.62 23.91 -7.83
N ALA A 228 -4.92 23.69 -7.62
CA ALA A 228 -5.96 24.47 -8.29
C ALA A 228 -5.82 25.98 -8.00
N GLN A 229 -5.53 26.35 -6.75
CA GLN A 229 -5.28 27.73 -6.37
C GLN A 229 -4.02 28.29 -7.07
N LEU A 230 -2.94 27.50 -7.11
CA LEU A 230 -1.71 27.89 -7.81
C LEU A 230 -1.94 28.15 -9.30
N ILE A 231 -2.75 27.32 -9.95
CA ILE A 231 -3.14 27.50 -11.36
C ILE A 231 -3.87 28.84 -11.56
N GLN A 232 -4.88 29.11 -10.71
CA GLN A 232 -5.65 30.35 -10.78
C GLN A 232 -4.78 31.59 -10.54
N ASP A 233 -3.93 31.56 -9.51
CA ASP A 233 -3.03 32.66 -9.17
C ASP A 233 -2.04 32.93 -10.31
N SER A 234 -1.49 31.88 -10.90
CA SER A 234 -0.55 31.99 -12.02
C SER A 234 -1.22 32.58 -13.27
N LYS A 235 -2.46 32.19 -13.56
CA LYS A 235 -3.26 32.76 -14.65
C LYS A 235 -3.54 34.23 -14.42
N GLN A 236 -4.01 34.62 -13.23
CA GLN A 236 -4.30 36.01 -12.87
C GLN A 236 -3.06 36.90 -13.00
N ARG A 237 -1.91 36.39 -12.55
CA ARG A 237 -0.63 37.10 -12.61
C ARG A 237 0.07 37.02 -13.96
N LYS A 238 -0.49 36.28 -14.92
CA LYS A 238 0.13 36.01 -16.24
C LYS A 238 1.54 35.43 -16.11
N GLN A 239 1.72 34.50 -15.18
CA GLN A 239 3.01 33.85 -14.86
C GLN A 239 2.94 32.36 -15.18
N LYS A 240 4.08 31.79 -15.60
CA LYS A 240 4.27 30.34 -15.69
C LYS A 240 4.69 29.81 -14.33
N ALA A 241 4.12 28.67 -13.91
CA ALA A 241 4.46 28.01 -12.68
C ALA A 241 4.87 26.55 -12.93
N ILE A 242 5.78 26.05 -12.11
CA ILE A 242 6.14 24.63 -12.04
C ILE A 242 5.86 24.17 -10.60
N CYS A 243 5.00 23.17 -10.46
CA CYS A 243 4.66 22.59 -9.17
C CYS A 243 5.22 21.16 -9.08
N PHE A 244 6.04 20.88 -8.07
CA PHE A 244 6.56 19.55 -7.79
C PHE A 244 5.76 18.91 -6.67
N VAL A 245 5.05 17.81 -6.98
CA VAL A 245 4.32 17.01 -5.99
C VAL A 245 5.20 15.83 -5.56
N THR A 246 5.65 15.86 -4.30
CA THR A 246 6.49 14.80 -3.73
C THR A 246 5.69 13.94 -2.75
N GLY A 247 6.17 12.75 -2.46
CA GLY A 247 5.54 11.81 -1.52
C GLY A 247 6.05 10.39 -1.71
N VAL A 248 5.82 9.55 -0.71
CA VAL A 248 6.20 8.13 -0.75
C VAL A 248 5.49 7.36 -1.87
N PRO A 249 6.01 6.21 -2.31
CA PRO A 249 5.30 5.33 -3.23
C PRO A 249 3.89 4.99 -2.70
N GLY A 250 2.88 5.11 -3.57
CA GLY A 250 1.48 4.86 -3.18
C GLY A 250 0.74 6.03 -2.53
N ALA A 251 1.38 7.18 -2.26
CA ALA A 251 0.75 8.38 -1.68
C ALA A 251 -0.27 9.10 -2.59
N GLY A 252 -0.61 8.54 -3.75
CA GLY A 252 -1.64 9.11 -4.63
C GLY A 252 -1.18 10.23 -5.55
N LYS A 253 0.13 10.47 -5.74
CA LYS A 253 0.66 11.53 -6.64
C LYS A 253 0.05 11.47 -8.04
N THR A 254 -0.03 10.29 -8.63
CA THR A 254 -0.64 10.07 -9.94
C THR A 254 -2.14 10.40 -9.93
N LEU A 255 -2.83 10.10 -8.84
CA LEU A 255 -4.25 10.38 -8.66
C LEU A 255 -4.51 11.89 -8.63
N VAL A 256 -3.68 12.65 -7.91
CA VAL A 256 -3.74 14.13 -7.91
C VAL A 256 -3.52 14.68 -9.32
N GLY A 257 -2.52 14.18 -10.04
CA GLY A 257 -2.25 14.61 -11.42
C GLY A 257 -3.43 14.34 -12.37
N LEU A 258 -4.05 13.16 -12.25
CA LEU A 258 -5.24 12.81 -13.02
C LEU A 258 -6.46 13.67 -12.63
N ASP A 259 -6.68 13.93 -11.34
CA ASP A 259 -7.77 14.77 -10.83
C ASP A 259 -7.67 16.21 -11.37
N ILE A 260 -6.49 16.82 -11.31
CA ILE A 260 -6.26 18.16 -11.87
C ILE A 260 -6.47 18.17 -13.39
N ALA A 261 -5.95 17.16 -14.07
CA ALA A 261 -6.10 17.09 -15.53
C ALA A 261 -7.56 16.89 -15.96
N THR A 262 -8.34 16.08 -15.23
CA THR A 262 -9.77 15.87 -15.55
C THR A 262 -10.66 17.08 -15.25
N LYS A 263 -10.33 17.88 -14.23
CA LYS A 263 -11.10 19.10 -13.90
C LYS A 263 -11.05 20.19 -14.98
N HIS A 264 -10.07 20.15 -15.85
CA HIS A 264 -9.87 21.15 -16.90
C HIS A 264 -9.90 20.51 -18.30
N MET A 265 -10.74 19.49 -18.49
CA MET A 265 -10.89 18.79 -19.78
C MET A 265 -11.78 19.52 -20.80
N ASP A 266 -12.59 20.48 -20.36
CA ASP A 266 -13.51 21.19 -21.25
C ASP A 266 -12.73 22.03 -22.24
N ALA A 267 -12.83 21.64 -23.51
CA ALA A 267 -12.20 22.35 -24.64
C ALA A 267 -12.73 23.78 -24.85
N GLU A 268 -13.89 24.10 -24.28
CA GLU A 268 -14.49 25.44 -24.31
C GLU A 268 -14.01 26.33 -23.15
N SER A 269 -13.29 25.75 -22.17
CA SER A 269 -12.68 26.52 -21.08
C SER A 269 -11.34 27.11 -21.58
N ASP A 270 -11.02 28.31 -21.10
CA ASP A 270 -9.72 28.97 -21.35
C ASP A 270 -8.51 28.22 -20.84
N LEU A 271 -8.69 27.06 -20.23
CA LEU A 271 -7.66 26.17 -19.67
C LEU A 271 -7.83 24.78 -20.25
N HIS A 272 -6.84 24.29 -20.97
CA HIS A 272 -6.80 22.93 -21.48
C HIS A 272 -5.73 22.11 -20.76
N SER A 273 -6.14 21.01 -20.13
CA SER A 273 -5.24 20.14 -19.37
C SER A 273 -4.88 18.90 -20.14
N VAL A 274 -3.61 18.52 -20.07
CA VAL A 274 -3.09 17.29 -20.67
C VAL A 274 -2.33 16.49 -19.61
N TYR A 275 -2.70 15.22 -19.46
CA TYR A 275 -1.95 14.28 -18.63
C TYR A 275 -0.81 13.67 -19.44
N LEU A 276 0.44 13.95 -19.04
CA LEU A 276 1.63 13.47 -19.73
C LEU A 276 2.32 12.37 -18.91
N SER A 277 2.72 11.29 -19.60
CA SER A 277 3.54 10.24 -18.98
C SER A 277 4.66 9.78 -19.91
N GLY A 278 5.85 9.56 -19.35
CA GLY A 278 6.98 8.96 -20.05
C GLY A 278 6.87 7.43 -20.22
N ASN A 279 5.92 6.80 -19.52
CA ASN A 279 5.69 5.36 -19.59
C ASN A 279 4.70 5.05 -20.72
N GLY A 280 5.22 4.76 -21.92
CA GLY A 280 4.42 4.45 -23.12
C GLY A 280 3.41 3.31 -22.93
N PRO A 281 3.79 2.13 -22.37
CA PRO A 281 2.85 1.07 -22.03
C PRO A 281 1.72 1.51 -21.11
N LEU A 282 2.00 2.32 -20.09
CA LEU A 282 0.96 2.86 -19.20
C LEU A 282 -0.02 3.76 -19.96
N VAL A 283 0.48 4.66 -20.79
CA VAL A 283 -0.36 5.53 -21.64
C VAL A 283 -1.29 4.70 -22.53
N ALA A 284 -0.78 3.64 -23.17
CA ALA A 284 -1.57 2.78 -24.03
C ALA A 284 -2.69 2.07 -23.27
N ILE A 285 -2.38 1.52 -22.07
CA ILE A 285 -3.36 0.84 -21.22
C ILE A 285 -4.44 1.81 -20.72
N LEU A 286 -4.05 2.99 -20.25
CA LEU A 286 -4.98 4.01 -19.77
C LEU A 286 -5.91 4.49 -20.89
N ARG A 287 -5.37 4.77 -22.06
CA ARG A 287 -6.17 5.17 -23.22
C ARG A 287 -7.23 4.12 -23.58
N GLU A 288 -6.84 2.86 -23.71
CA GLU A 288 -7.77 1.79 -24.05
C GLU A 288 -8.84 1.59 -22.95
N ALA A 289 -8.47 1.67 -21.68
CA ALA A 289 -9.41 1.56 -20.56
C ALA A 289 -10.45 2.69 -20.57
N LEU A 290 -10.01 3.94 -20.73
CA LEU A 290 -10.90 5.10 -20.77
C LEU A 290 -11.83 5.10 -22.00
N VAL A 291 -11.32 4.68 -23.16
CA VAL A 291 -12.15 4.54 -24.38
C VAL A 291 -13.25 3.51 -24.16
N ARG A 292 -12.95 2.37 -23.55
CA ARG A 292 -13.95 1.32 -23.25
C ARG A 292 -14.99 1.82 -22.26
N ASP A 293 -14.55 2.50 -21.22
CA ASP A 293 -15.42 3.04 -20.18
C ASP A 293 -16.36 4.11 -20.75
N GLU A 294 -15.86 5.05 -21.55
CA GLU A 294 -16.66 6.10 -22.20
C GLU A 294 -17.73 5.51 -23.12
N VAL A 295 -17.36 4.55 -23.96
CA VAL A 295 -18.32 3.85 -24.84
C VAL A 295 -19.37 3.10 -24.02
N ALA A 296 -18.98 2.44 -22.93
CA ALA A 296 -19.92 1.73 -22.06
C ALA A 296 -20.90 2.68 -21.37
N ARG A 297 -20.41 3.81 -20.83
CA ARG A 297 -21.23 4.86 -20.18
C ARG A 297 -22.25 5.47 -21.15
N LYS A 298 -21.81 5.86 -22.33
CA LYS A 298 -22.72 6.41 -23.36
C LYS A 298 -23.78 5.42 -23.78
N LYS A 299 -23.40 4.15 -23.94
CA LYS A 299 -24.36 3.05 -24.23
C LYS A 299 -25.39 2.87 -23.11
N ALA A 300 -24.98 2.96 -21.84
CA ALA A 300 -25.87 2.82 -20.69
C ALA A 300 -26.96 3.90 -20.63
N VAL A 301 -26.67 5.12 -21.13
CA VAL A 301 -27.65 6.22 -21.25
C VAL A 301 -28.33 6.28 -22.62
N GLY A 302 -28.24 5.20 -23.42
CA GLY A 302 -28.92 5.11 -24.73
C GLY A 302 -28.26 5.90 -25.87
N GLN A 303 -27.07 6.45 -25.66
CA GLN A 303 -26.34 7.19 -26.68
C GLN A 303 -25.35 6.29 -27.41
N LYS A 304 -25.24 6.45 -28.74
CA LYS A 304 -24.24 5.75 -29.56
C LYS A 304 -23.00 6.62 -29.71
N LEU A 305 -21.87 6.18 -29.14
CA LEU A 305 -20.55 6.77 -29.37
C LEU A 305 -19.67 5.78 -30.13
N ARG A 306 -19.08 6.21 -31.24
CA ARG A 306 -18.14 5.35 -31.98
C ARG A 306 -16.81 5.27 -31.26
N LYS A 307 -16.22 4.07 -31.20
CA LYS A 307 -14.92 3.87 -30.53
C LYS A 307 -13.81 4.81 -31.03
N GLY A 308 -13.86 5.20 -32.34
CA GLY A 308 -12.91 6.15 -32.91
C GLY A 308 -13.06 7.59 -32.40
N GLU A 309 -14.28 8.01 -32.11
CA GLU A 309 -14.56 9.35 -31.54
C GLU A 309 -14.12 9.41 -30.08
N ALA A 310 -14.47 8.39 -29.27
CA ALA A 310 -13.99 8.26 -27.91
C ALA A 310 -12.45 8.23 -27.85
N ARG A 311 -11.81 7.54 -28.79
CA ARG A 311 -10.35 7.47 -28.86
C ARG A 311 -9.71 8.84 -29.08
N LYS A 312 -10.24 9.65 -30.00
CA LYS A 312 -9.71 11.01 -30.25
C LYS A 312 -9.78 11.88 -29.00
N ALA A 313 -10.90 11.85 -28.27
CA ALA A 313 -11.06 12.61 -27.03
C ALA A 313 -10.06 12.17 -25.95
N VAL A 314 -9.90 10.86 -25.75
CA VAL A 314 -8.95 10.33 -24.78
C VAL A 314 -7.49 10.59 -25.16
N GLU A 315 -7.16 10.53 -26.47
CA GLU A 315 -5.80 10.84 -26.97
C GLU A 315 -5.42 12.31 -26.82
N ALA A 316 -6.39 13.22 -26.90
CA ALA A 316 -6.15 14.62 -26.57
C ALA A 316 -5.83 14.84 -25.09
N PHE A 317 -6.47 14.07 -24.21
CA PHE A 317 -6.33 14.19 -22.76
C PHE A 317 -5.10 13.47 -22.19
N ILE A 318 -4.81 12.23 -22.62
CA ILE A 318 -3.65 11.45 -22.14
C ILE A 318 -2.63 11.29 -23.27
N GLN A 319 -1.42 11.79 -23.07
CA GLN A 319 -0.38 11.74 -24.09
C GLN A 319 0.96 11.21 -23.55
N ASN A 320 1.76 10.67 -24.46
CA ASN A 320 3.15 10.36 -24.17
C ASN A 320 3.97 11.65 -24.19
N VAL A 321 4.77 11.92 -23.16
CA VAL A 321 5.54 13.14 -23.02
C VAL A 321 6.52 13.37 -24.19
N HIS A 322 7.07 12.30 -24.76
CA HIS A 322 8.01 12.42 -25.89
C HIS A 322 7.28 12.85 -27.16
N HIS A 323 6.12 12.26 -27.46
CA HIS A 323 5.30 12.65 -28.62
C HIS A 323 4.75 14.07 -28.45
N PHE A 324 4.32 14.44 -27.25
CA PHE A 324 3.87 15.79 -26.94
C PHE A 324 5.00 16.79 -27.19
N ARG A 325 6.18 16.57 -26.63
CA ARG A 325 7.35 17.43 -26.85
C ARG A 325 7.67 17.59 -28.35
N ASP A 326 7.74 16.48 -29.09
CA ASP A 326 8.14 16.50 -30.51
C ASP A 326 7.13 17.23 -31.38
N ALA A 327 5.83 17.09 -31.09
CA ALA A 327 4.76 17.85 -31.77
C ALA A 327 4.90 19.34 -31.53
N TYR A 328 5.15 19.78 -30.29
CA TYR A 328 5.24 21.21 -29.97
C TYR A 328 6.59 21.85 -30.32
N LEU A 329 7.65 21.07 -30.47
CA LEU A 329 8.91 21.58 -31.02
C LEU A 329 8.81 21.85 -32.54
N SER A 330 7.89 21.16 -33.21
CA SER A 330 7.65 21.31 -34.63
C SER A 330 6.58 22.38 -34.97
N ASP A 331 5.84 22.86 -33.98
CA ASP A 331 4.79 23.87 -34.15
C ASP A 331 5.32 25.26 -33.77
N GLU A 332 5.30 26.19 -34.73
CA GLU A 332 5.69 27.58 -34.48
C GLU A 332 4.68 28.36 -33.62
N ARG A 333 3.49 27.80 -33.39
CA ARG A 333 2.41 28.39 -32.58
C ARG A 333 1.98 27.45 -31.49
N PRO A 334 2.79 27.29 -30.43
CA PRO A 334 2.38 26.44 -29.30
C PRO A 334 1.08 27.00 -28.69
N PRO A 335 0.18 26.14 -28.22
CA PRO A 335 -1.02 26.57 -27.52
C PRO A 335 -0.66 27.38 -26.29
N VAL A 336 -1.41 28.46 -26.07
CA VAL A 336 -1.04 29.52 -25.11
C VAL A 336 -1.25 29.08 -23.65
N ASP A 337 -2.23 28.24 -23.38
CA ASP A 337 -2.61 27.86 -22.03
C ASP A 337 -2.76 26.32 -21.87
N HIS A 338 -1.72 25.70 -21.37
CA HIS A 338 -1.76 24.28 -20.94
C HIS A 338 -1.45 24.15 -19.46
N VAL A 339 -2.21 23.31 -18.79
CA VAL A 339 -1.96 22.83 -17.43
C VAL A 339 -1.48 21.39 -17.46
#